data_0aef6fb7c72df84f9638bb9b85545ab1
#
_entry.id   0aef6fb7c72df84f9638bb9b85545ab1
#
_cell.length_a   1.000
_cell.length_b   1.000
_cell.length_c   1.000
_cell.angle_alpha   90.00
_cell.angle_beta   90.00
_cell.angle_gamma   90.00
#
_symmetry.space_group_name_H-M   'P 1'
#
loop_
_entity.id
_entity.type
_entity.pdbx_description
1 polymer ?
#
loop_
_entity_poly.entity_id
_entity_poly.type
_entity_poly.pdbx_seq_one_letter_code
_entity_poly.pdbx_strand_id
1 'polypeptide(L)'
;DITAKELTISGLTGDNKVYDGTTDATALGTPVLSGLVSDDEVVLGGTPVFTFASAELGTDISITTTGFIITGTDSGNYTLTQPTLSADIHIILGVDDITDVKSSLKLHPNPAVDYIRILGLSEKANYIIYNLLGKEILRGKVLNEENIFIHDLSNGTYFIKVENAKAIKFIKK
;
A
#
# COMPACT_ATOMS: atom_id res chain seq x y z
N ASP A 1 10.64 3.35 50.01
CA ASP A 1 11.14 2.57 48.87
C ASP A 1 11.45 3.55 47.73
N ILE A 2 12.61 3.37 47.10
CA ILE A 2 12.98 4.11 45.92
C ILE A 2 12.54 3.24 44.74
N THR A 3 11.62 3.74 43.89
CA THR A 3 11.17 3.05 42.68
C THR A 3 11.83 3.66 41.49
N ALA A 4 12.18 2.83 40.47
CA ALA A 4 12.71 3.30 39.23
C ALA A 4 11.67 4.19 38.47
N LYS A 5 12.14 5.26 37.86
CA LYS A 5 11.29 6.19 37.12
C LYS A 5 11.05 5.66 35.75
N GLU A 6 9.82 5.75 35.26
CA GLU A 6 9.45 5.33 33.92
C GLU A 6 9.93 6.35 32.85
N LEU A 7 10.61 5.84 31.84
CA LEU A 7 10.90 6.55 30.58
C LEU A 7 10.04 6.00 29.47
N THR A 8 9.57 6.89 28.61
CA THR A 8 8.84 6.57 27.40
C THR A 8 9.58 6.99 26.17
N ILE A 9 9.24 6.43 25.02
CA ILE A 9 9.80 6.78 23.73
C ILE A 9 8.75 7.53 22.93
N SER A 10 9.11 8.70 22.42
CA SER A 10 8.31 9.55 21.55
C SER A 10 9.00 9.78 20.19
N GLY A 11 8.33 10.47 19.26
CA GLY A 11 8.90 10.86 17.96
C GLY A 11 8.86 9.77 16.89
N LEU A 12 8.19 8.64 17.15
CA LEU A 12 7.94 7.58 16.20
C LEU A 12 6.47 7.54 15.77
N THR A 13 6.22 7.19 14.52
CA THR A 13 4.90 6.87 13.94
C THR A 13 4.99 5.56 13.17
N GLY A 14 3.93 4.77 13.15
CA GLY A 14 3.85 3.59 12.30
C GLY A 14 3.86 3.97 10.83
N ASP A 15 4.52 3.17 10.00
CA ASP A 15 4.52 3.33 8.55
C ASP A 15 3.46 2.43 7.94
N ASN A 16 2.66 2.99 7.02
CA ASN A 16 1.63 2.22 6.34
C ASN A 16 2.27 1.18 5.42
N LYS A 17 1.67 0.00 5.38
CA LYS A 17 2.21 -1.14 4.65
C LYS A 17 1.30 -1.59 3.53
N VAL A 18 1.89 -1.93 2.39
CA VAL A 18 1.21 -2.70 1.35
C VAL A 18 1.10 -4.15 1.80
N TYR A 19 -0.08 -4.73 1.65
CA TYR A 19 -0.34 -6.12 2.01
C TYR A 19 0.64 -7.09 1.33
N ASP A 20 1.34 -7.86 2.13
CA ASP A 20 2.30 -8.89 1.70
C ASP A 20 2.10 -10.23 2.45
N GLY A 21 1.05 -10.30 3.29
CA GLY A 21 0.74 -11.48 4.10
C GLY A 21 1.63 -11.66 5.33
N THR A 22 2.48 -10.67 5.68
CA THR A 22 3.36 -10.74 6.86
C THR A 22 2.97 -9.70 7.91
N THR A 23 3.40 -9.90 9.15
CA THR A 23 3.23 -8.94 10.25
C THR A 23 4.42 -8.00 10.43
N ASP A 24 5.43 -8.06 9.59
CA ASP A 24 6.58 -7.16 9.68
C ASP A 24 6.12 -5.71 9.51
N ALA A 25 6.59 -4.83 10.38
CA ALA A 25 6.25 -3.42 10.38
C ALA A 25 7.51 -2.55 10.35
N THR A 26 7.32 -1.30 9.93
CA THR A 26 8.35 -0.26 9.99
C THR A 26 7.80 0.97 10.72
N ALA A 27 8.71 1.80 11.24
CA ALA A 27 8.34 3.05 11.87
C ALA A 27 9.13 4.20 11.26
N LEU A 28 8.49 5.35 11.19
CA LEU A 28 9.05 6.62 10.71
C LEU A 28 9.37 7.53 11.91
N GLY A 29 10.35 8.40 11.72
CA GLY A 29 10.73 9.40 12.71
C GLY A 29 12.03 9.04 13.45
N THR A 30 12.35 9.83 14.45
CA THR A 30 13.54 9.65 15.29
C THR A 30 13.07 9.40 16.73
N PRO A 31 13.45 8.26 17.33
CA PRO A 31 13.04 7.98 18.71
C PRO A 31 13.72 8.92 19.70
N VAL A 32 12.96 9.48 20.62
CA VAL A 32 13.43 10.40 21.65
C VAL A 32 12.93 9.89 23.00
N LEU A 33 13.86 9.82 23.98
CA LEU A 33 13.53 9.54 25.37
C LEU A 33 12.74 10.69 26.00
N SER A 34 11.67 10.38 26.69
CA SER A 34 10.86 11.32 27.46
C SER A 34 10.81 10.90 28.92
N GLY A 35 10.88 11.86 29.82
CA GLY A 35 10.81 11.64 31.27
C GLY A 35 12.15 11.61 31.99
N LEU A 36 13.28 11.80 31.25
CA LEU A 36 14.61 11.88 31.87
C LEU A 36 14.72 13.05 32.84
N VAL A 37 15.41 12.85 33.94
CA VAL A 37 15.77 13.91 34.88
C VAL A 37 17.00 14.65 34.35
N SER A 38 17.06 15.97 34.54
CA SER A 38 18.23 16.77 34.14
C SER A 38 19.48 16.23 34.84
N ASP A 39 20.58 16.22 34.09
CA ASP A 39 21.92 15.80 34.51
C ASP A 39 22.14 14.28 34.62
N ASP A 40 21.11 13.44 34.46
CA ASP A 40 21.27 11.98 34.43
C ASP A 40 21.80 11.51 33.06
N GLU A 41 22.79 10.64 33.07
CA GLU A 41 23.37 10.04 31.89
C GLU A 41 22.65 8.75 31.50
N VAL A 42 21.62 8.90 30.64
CA VAL A 42 20.88 7.78 30.05
C VAL A 42 20.80 7.94 28.54
N VAL A 43 21.15 6.89 27.82
CA VAL A 43 21.18 6.85 26.36
C VAL A 43 20.22 5.77 25.85
N LEU A 44 19.37 6.14 24.90
CA LEU A 44 18.52 5.19 24.17
C LEU A 44 19.37 4.44 23.13
N GLY A 45 19.23 3.11 23.08
CA GLY A 45 19.91 2.23 22.13
C GLY A 45 19.09 0.99 21.83
N GLY A 46 19.77 -0.03 21.31
CA GLY A 46 19.17 -1.32 20.95
C GLY A 46 18.85 -1.43 19.45
N THR A 47 18.24 -2.54 19.09
CA THR A 47 17.79 -2.83 17.72
C THR A 47 16.27 -3.06 17.77
N PRO A 48 15.46 -2.01 17.50
CA PRO A 48 14.02 -2.12 17.60
C PRO A 48 13.45 -3.03 16.52
N VAL A 49 12.47 -3.83 16.90
CA VAL A 49 11.64 -4.65 16.01
C VAL A 49 10.20 -4.19 16.17
N PHE A 50 9.55 -3.98 15.05
CA PHE A 50 8.16 -3.56 14.95
C PHE A 50 7.32 -4.67 14.34
N THR A 51 6.17 -4.98 14.93
CA THR A 51 5.32 -6.09 14.47
C THR A 51 3.85 -5.68 14.55
N PHE A 52 3.14 -5.77 13.42
CA PHE A 52 1.70 -5.60 13.38
C PHE A 52 0.99 -6.69 14.17
N ALA A 53 -0.09 -6.33 14.85
CA ALA A 53 -0.93 -7.29 15.57
C ALA A 53 -1.68 -8.26 14.65
N SER A 54 -1.83 -7.92 13.37
CA SER A 54 -2.45 -8.76 12.34
C SER A 54 -1.76 -8.50 11.00
N ALA A 55 -1.70 -9.52 10.13
CA ALA A 55 -1.27 -9.38 8.74
C ALA A 55 -2.43 -9.01 7.79
N GLU A 56 -3.66 -8.93 8.29
CA GLU A 56 -4.85 -8.65 7.49
C GLU A 56 -4.96 -7.17 7.12
N LEU A 57 -5.70 -6.89 6.03
CA LEU A 57 -6.03 -5.54 5.61
C LEU A 57 -6.83 -4.81 6.70
N GLY A 58 -6.51 -3.56 6.95
CA GLY A 58 -7.22 -2.75 7.94
C GLY A 58 -6.56 -1.40 8.17
N THR A 59 -7.24 -0.57 8.95
CA THR A 59 -6.77 0.75 9.38
C THR A 59 -6.46 0.72 10.86
N ASP A 60 -5.53 1.58 11.30
CA ASP A 60 -5.12 1.72 12.69
C ASP A 60 -4.73 0.38 13.39
N ILE A 61 -4.15 -0.54 12.63
CA ILE A 61 -3.69 -1.81 13.18
C ILE A 61 -2.53 -1.53 14.14
N SER A 62 -2.65 -2.02 15.37
CA SER A 62 -1.63 -1.83 16.41
C SER A 62 -0.29 -2.45 16.01
N ILE A 63 0.80 -1.73 16.29
CA ILE A 63 2.18 -2.20 16.09
C ILE A 63 2.83 -2.30 17.47
N THR A 64 3.25 -3.48 17.83
CA THR A 64 4.05 -3.74 19.01
C THR A 64 5.52 -3.50 18.71
N THR A 65 6.21 -2.79 19.60
CA THR A 65 7.64 -2.52 19.50
C THR A 65 8.39 -3.27 20.59
N THR A 66 9.54 -3.82 20.23
CA THR A 66 10.48 -4.45 21.17
C THR A 66 11.92 -4.08 20.80
N GLY A 67 12.86 -4.32 21.70
CA GLY A 67 14.30 -4.21 21.39
C GLY A 67 14.92 -2.85 21.62
N PHE A 68 14.18 -1.80 22.01
CA PHE A 68 14.80 -0.63 22.58
C PHE A 68 15.34 -0.94 23.97
N ILE A 69 16.50 -0.41 24.28
CA ILE A 69 17.16 -0.50 25.60
C ILE A 69 17.65 0.88 26.01
N ILE A 70 17.85 1.04 27.32
CA ILE A 70 18.54 2.21 27.87
C ILE A 70 19.89 1.78 28.47
N THR A 71 20.88 2.63 28.29
CA THR A 71 22.25 2.45 28.82
C THR A 71 22.73 3.76 29.43
N GLY A 72 23.83 3.75 30.13
CA GLY A 72 24.40 4.93 30.81
C GLY A 72 24.54 4.70 32.30
N THR A 73 25.26 5.60 32.98
CA THR A 73 25.58 5.49 34.41
C THR A 73 24.38 5.49 35.29
N ASP A 74 23.31 6.21 34.89
CA ASP A 74 22.08 6.36 35.70
C ASP A 74 20.94 5.49 35.18
N SER A 75 21.19 4.65 34.15
CA SER A 75 20.13 3.80 33.56
C SER A 75 19.44 2.85 34.52
N GLY A 76 20.14 2.46 35.61
CA GLY A 76 19.58 1.60 36.67
C GLY A 76 18.47 2.27 37.51
N ASN A 77 18.34 3.59 37.44
CA ASN A 77 17.29 4.35 38.14
C ASN A 77 15.99 4.44 37.31
N TYR A 78 15.94 3.83 36.12
CA TYR A 78 14.86 3.96 35.18
C TYR A 78 14.34 2.62 34.66
N THR A 79 13.08 2.61 34.28
CA THR A 79 12.45 1.56 33.46
C THR A 79 12.06 2.13 32.12
N LEU A 80 12.21 1.35 31.04
CA LEU A 80 11.84 1.80 29.69
C LEU A 80 10.55 1.11 29.24
N THR A 81 9.54 1.92 28.91
CA THR A 81 8.32 1.45 28.26
C THR A 81 8.47 1.55 26.73
N GLN A 82 8.29 0.41 26.06
CA GLN A 82 8.33 0.34 24.60
C GLN A 82 7.13 1.08 24.01
N PRO A 83 7.28 1.84 22.89
CA PRO A 83 6.17 2.54 22.27
C PRO A 83 5.20 1.56 21.60
N THR A 84 3.91 1.84 21.67
CA THR A 84 2.89 1.23 20.83
C THR A 84 2.53 2.21 19.73
N LEU A 85 2.59 1.76 18.48
CA LEU A 85 2.26 2.55 17.30
C LEU A 85 1.04 1.95 16.62
N SER A 86 0.53 2.61 15.59
CA SER A 86 -0.47 2.04 14.68
C SER A 86 -0.18 2.49 13.24
N ALA A 87 -0.63 1.70 12.27
CA ALA A 87 -0.57 2.03 10.86
C ALA A 87 -1.58 1.17 10.07
N ASP A 88 -1.77 1.51 8.81
CA ASP A 88 -2.69 0.82 7.92
C ASP A 88 -1.98 -0.28 7.12
N ILE A 89 -2.65 -1.41 6.91
CA ILE A 89 -2.28 -2.39 5.90
C ILE A 89 -3.32 -2.31 4.78
N HIS A 90 -2.89 -1.91 3.59
CA HIS A 90 -3.76 -1.69 2.44
C HIS A 90 -3.25 -2.43 1.20
N ILE A 91 -4.15 -2.72 0.26
CA ILE A 91 -3.76 -3.16 -1.08
C ILE A 91 -3.50 -1.92 -1.94
N ILE A 92 -2.43 -1.95 -2.73
CA ILE A 92 -2.35 -1.08 -3.89
C ILE A 92 -3.28 -1.69 -4.94
N LEU A 93 -4.45 -1.12 -5.13
CA LEU A 93 -5.23 -1.36 -6.35
C LEU A 93 -4.38 -0.77 -7.50
N GLY A 94 -3.55 -1.61 -8.11
CA GLY A 94 -2.46 -1.22 -8.97
C GLY A 94 -2.79 -0.07 -9.92
N VAL A 95 -2.29 1.10 -9.57
CA VAL A 95 -1.76 2.04 -10.55
C VAL A 95 -0.27 1.71 -10.59
N ASP A 96 0.10 0.71 -11.38
CA ASP A 96 1.50 0.40 -11.60
C ASP A 96 2.22 1.66 -12.00
N ASP A 97 3.28 1.90 -11.27
CA ASP A 97 4.20 3.02 -11.31
C ASP A 97 4.54 3.47 -12.75
N ILE A 98 4.50 4.79 -12.95
CA ILE A 98 4.76 5.44 -14.24
C ILE A 98 6.28 5.45 -14.48
N THR A 99 6.88 4.30 -14.70
CA THR A 99 8.26 4.21 -15.18
C THR A 99 8.47 3.05 -16.17
N ASP A 100 7.56 2.89 -17.13
CA ASP A 100 7.98 2.24 -18.37
C ASP A 100 7.26 2.85 -19.57
N VAL A 101 8.07 3.48 -20.40
CA VAL A 101 7.70 3.98 -21.71
C VAL A 101 7.43 2.76 -22.59
N LYS A 102 6.26 2.14 -22.44
CA LYS A 102 5.79 1.18 -23.42
C LYS A 102 4.40 1.54 -23.87
N SER A 103 4.36 2.09 -25.09
CA SER A 103 3.23 2.30 -25.97
C SER A 103 1.91 2.62 -25.29
N SER A 104 1.51 3.88 -25.33
CA SER A 104 0.18 4.31 -24.93
C SER A 104 -0.86 3.58 -25.80
N LEU A 105 -1.38 2.47 -25.27
CA LEU A 105 -2.50 1.78 -25.90
C LEU A 105 -3.64 2.78 -26.10
N LYS A 106 -4.21 2.82 -27.29
CA LYS A 106 -5.36 3.65 -27.62
C LYS A 106 -6.57 2.77 -27.88
N LEU A 107 -7.71 3.26 -27.48
CA LEU A 107 -8.99 2.59 -27.70
C LEU A 107 -9.79 3.36 -28.73
N HIS A 108 -10.29 2.67 -29.75
CA HIS A 108 -11.09 3.28 -30.83
C HIS A 108 -12.17 2.30 -31.33
N PRO A 109 -13.37 2.78 -31.64
CA PRO A 109 -13.90 4.11 -31.34
C PRO A 109 -14.19 4.31 -29.84
N ASN A 110 -14.15 5.55 -29.38
CA ASN A 110 -14.59 5.94 -28.05
C ASN A 110 -15.21 7.34 -28.14
N PRO A 111 -16.52 7.50 -28.00
CA PRO A 111 -17.56 6.49 -27.67
C PRO A 111 -17.73 5.39 -28.71
N ALA A 112 -18.15 4.20 -28.25
CA ALA A 112 -18.33 2.99 -29.04
C ALA A 112 -19.78 2.52 -29.07
N VAL A 113 -20.20 1.84 -30.16
CA VAL A 113 -21.53 1.24 -30.31
C VAL A 113 -21.43 -0.27 -30.28
N ASP A 114 -20.87 -0.93 -31.28
CA ASP A 114 -20.88 -2.38 -31.41
C ASP A 114 -19.58 -3.06 -31.01
N TYR A 115 -18.45 -2.36 -31.20
CA TYR A 115 -17.12 -2.89 -30.91
C TYR A 115 -16.15 -1.79 -30.51
N ILE A 116 -15.05 -2.22 -29.91
CA ILE A 116 -13.86 -1.43 -29.63
C ILE A 116 -12.63 -2.16 -30.17
N ARG A 117 -11.57 -1.40 -30.49
CA ARG A 117 -10.25 -1.92 -30.90
C ARG A 117 -9.17 -1.33 -30.01
N ILE A 118 -8.14 -2.10 -29.78
CA ILE A 118 -6.95 -1.65 -29.05
C ILE A 118 -5.83 -1.46 -30.06
N LEU A 119 -5.26 -0.25 -30.09
CA LEU A 119 -4.12 0.10 -30.93
C LEU A 119 -2.86 0.15 -30.06
N GLY A 120 -1.74 -0.33 -30.61
CA GLY A 120 -0.44 -0.30 -29.94
C GLY A 120 -0.06 -1.60 -29.26
N LEU A 121 -0.83 -2.68 -29.44
CA LEU A 121 -0.42 -4.01 -29.00
C LEU A 121 0.69 -4.55 -29.91
N SER A 122 1.76 -5.07 -29.31
CA SER A 122 2.86 -5.75 -30.02
C SER A 122 2.58 -7.23 -30.25
N GLU A 123 1.72 -7.82 -29.42
CA GLU A 123 1.38 -9.24 -29.44
C GLU A 123 -0.05 -9.46 -28.93
N LYS A 124 -0.51 -10.73 -28.97
CA LYS A 124 -1.82 -11.11 -28.45
C LYS A 124 -1.85 -10.96 -26.92
N ALA A 125 -2.79 -10.18 -26.40
CA ALA A 125 -2.90 -9.85 -24.98
C ALA A 125 -4.25 -10.27 -24.40
N ASN A 126 -4.26 -10.60 -23.10
CA ASN A 126 -5.49 -10.79 -22.36
C ASN A 126 -6.12 -9.43 -22.03
N TYR A 127 -7.45 -9.34 -22.09
CA TYR A 127 -8.18 -8.17 -21.65
C TYR A 127 -9.34 -8.54 -20.72
N ILE A 128 -9.73 -7.60 -19.86
CA ILE A 128 -10.92 -7.68 -19.01
C ILE A 128 -11.63 -6.33 -19.07
N ILE A 129 -12.95 -6.35 -19.24
CA ILE A 129 -13.83 -5.18 -19.19
C ILE A 129 -14.58 -5.17 -17.87
N TYR A 130 -14.55 -4.03 -17.19
CA TYR A 130 -15.23 -3.78 -15.93
C TYR A 130 -16.27 -2.67 -16.06
N ASN A 131 -17.33 -2.75 -15.28
CA ASN A 131 -18.25 -1.63 -15.10
C ASN A 131 -17.70 -0.62 -14.06
N LEU A 132 -18.46 0.46 -13.80
CA LEU A 132 -18.10 1.48 -12.81
C LEU A 132 -17.95 0.96 -11.37
N LEU A 133 -18.56 -0.17 -11.05
CA LEU A 133 -18.48 -0.79 -9.72
C LEU A 133 -17.30 -1.77 -9.60
N GLY A 134 -16.45 -1.86 -10.64
CA GLY A 134 -15.33 -2.79 -10.66
C GLY A 134 -15.73 -4.26 -10.92
N LYS A 135 -17.02 -4.54 -11.23
CA LYS A 135 -17.46 -5.87 -11.59
C LYS A 135 -16.97 -6.22 -12.99
N GLU A 136 -16.34 -7.37 -13.14
CA GLU A 136 -16.01 -7.94 -14.44
C GLU A 136 -17.26 -8.24 -15.25
N ILE A 137 -17.27 -7.78 -16.51
CA ILE A 137 -18.39 -7.95 -17.45
C ILE A 137 -18.00 -8.85 -18.61
N LEU A 138 -16.76 -8.71 -19.12
CA LEU A 138 -16.28 -9.46 -20.28
C LEU A 138 -14.78 -9.69 -20.16
N ARG A 139 -14.29 -10.83 -20.61
CA ARG A 139 -12.86 -11.14 -20.74
C ARG A 139 -12.58 -11.86 -22.04
N GLY A 140 -11.34 -11.75 -22.51
CA GLY A 140 -10.90 -12.45 -23.71
C GLY A 140 -9.44 -12.21 -24.02
N LYS A 141 -9.08 -12.59 -25.26
CA LYS A 141 -7.76 -12.29 -25.84
C LYS A 141 -7.99 -11.52 -27.12
N VAL A 142 -7.09 -10.58 -27.42
CA VAL A 142 -7.20 -9.69 -28.57
C VAL A 142 -5.82 -9.43 -29.18
N LEU A 143 -5.77 -9.30 -30.48
CA LEU A 143 -4.64 -8.80 -31.26
C LEU A 143 -4.78 -7.29 -31.49
N ASN A 144 -3.68 -6.66 -31.95
CA ASN A 144 -3.72 -5.26 -32.33
C ASN A 144 -4.77 -5.01 -33.41
N GLU A 145 -5.63 -4.00 -33.19
CA GLU A 145 -6.73 -3.60 -34.09
C GLU A 145 -7.83 -4.65 -34.32
N GLU A 146 -7.83 -5.76 -33.61
CA GLU A 146 -8.92 -6.74 -33.62
C GLU A 146 -10.17 -6.19 -32.92
N ASN A 147 -11.36 -6.55 -33.42
CA ASN A 147 -12.61 -6.12 -32.83
C ASN A 147 -12.91 -6.89 -31.54
N ILE A 148 -13.14 -6.14 -30.47
CA ILE A 148 -13.78 -6.63 -29.26
C ILE A 148 -15.25 -6.22 -29.33
N PHE A 149 -16.16 -7.17 -29.54
CA PHE A 149 -17.59 -6.89 -29.62
C PHE A 149 -18.16 -6.57 -28.23
N ILE A 150 -18.93 -5.49 -28.16
CA ILE A 150 -19.55 -4.95 -26.96
C ILE A 150 -21.04 -4.68 -27.14
N HIS A 151 -21.67 -5.23 -28.19
CA HIS A 151 -23.09 -5.00 -28.51
C HIS A 151 -24.02 -5.43 -27.37
N ASP A 152 -23.65 -6.46 -26.58
CA ASP A 152 -24.42 -6.94 -25.42
C ASP A 152 -24.29 -6.09 -24.17
N LEU A 153 -23.39 -5.09 -24.18
CA LEU A 153 -23.24 -4.18 -23.04
C LEU A 153 -24.31 -3.09 -23.08
N SER A 154 -24.88 -2.79 -21.92
CA SER A 154 -25.77 -1.62 -21.76
C SER A 154 -25.01 -0.32 -21.98
N ASN A 155 -25.73 0.74 -22.40
CA ASN A 155 -25.14 2.07 -22.52
C ASN A 155 -24.56 2.51 -21.17
N GLY A 156 -23.33 3.05 -21.19
CA GLY A 156 -22.68 3.44 -19.95
C GLY A 156 -21.16 3.58 -20.06
N THR A 157 -20.54 3.81 -18.92
CA THR A 157 -19.09 3.93 -18.79
C THR A 157 -18.49 2.60 -18.34
N TYR A 158 -17.42 2.19 -19.01
CA TYR A 158 -16.68 0.97 -18.76
C TYR A 158 -15.18 1.24 -18.73
N PHE A 159 -14.45 0.29 -18.18
CA PHE A 159 -12.98 0.27 -18.18
C PHE A 159 -12.51 -1.04 -18.79
N ILE A 160 -11.58 -0.97 -19.72
CA ILE A 160 -10.87 -2.14 -20.23
C ILE A 160 -9.45 -2.15 -19.67
N LYS A 161 -9.08 -3.24 -19.05
CA LYS A 161 -7.71 -3.51 -18.61
C LYS A 161 -7.11 -4.56 -19.53
N VAL A 162 -5.97 -4.24 -20.09
CA VAL A 162 -5.14 -5.15 -20.87
C VAL A 162 -3.96 -5.55 -19.98
N GLU A 163 -3.52 -6.79 -20.10
CA GLU A 163 -2.36 -7.33 -19.39
C GLU A 163 -1.19 -6.33 -19.41
N ASN A 164 -0.61 -6.04 -18.24
CA ASN A 164 0.51 -5.10 -18.05
C ASN A 164 0.29 -3.65 -18.56
N ALA A 165 -0.95 -3.24 -18.81
CA ALA A 165 -1.28 -1.89 -19.22
C ALA A 165 -2.25 -1.22 -18.25
N LYS A 166 -2.28 0.13 -18.25
CA LYS A 166 -3.30 0.90 -17.53
C LYS A 166 -4.70 0.60 -18.06
N ALA A 167 -5.68 0.60 -17.17
CA ALA A 167 -7.08 0.54 -17.58
C ALA A 167 -7.46 1.79 -18.39
N ILE A 168 -8.12 1.58 -19.51
CA ILE A 168 -8.59 2.64 -20.41
C ILE A 168 -10.10 2.77 -20.26
N LYS A 169 -10.57 3.98 -19.99
CA LYS A 169 -12.00 4.30 -19.93
C LYS A 169 -12.60 4.39 -21.33
N PHE A 170 -13.80 3.82 -21.53
CA PHE A 170 -14.60 4.04 -22.72
C PHE A 170 -16.08 4.21 -22.41
N ILE A 171 -16.83 4.76 -23.36
CA ILE A 171 -18.25 5.02 -23.29
C ILE A 171 -18.96 4.14 -24.32
N LYS A 172 -19.89 3.29 -23.87
CA LYS A 172 -20.83 2.54 -24.73
C LYS A 172 -22.08 3.40 -24.95
N LYS A 173 -22.45 3.57 -26.22
CA LYS A 173 -23.69 4.25 -26.67
C LYS A 173 -24.67 3.26 -27.25
#